data_67368a8e4a31808c2ef8f0d28b968c50
#
_entry.id   67368a8e4a31808c2ef8f0d28b968c50
#
_cell.length_a   1.000
_cell.length_b   1.000
_cell.length_c   1.000
_cell.angle_alpha   90.00
_cell.angle_beta   90.00
_cell.angle_gamma   90.00
#
_symmetry.space_group_name_H-M   'P 1'
#
loop_
_entity.id
_entity.type
_entity.pdbx_description
1 polymer ?
#
loop_
_entity_poly.entity_id
_entity_poly.type
_entity_poly.pdbx_seq_one_letter_code
_entity_poly.pdbx_strand_id
1 'polypeptide(L)'
;MISFAEGLLYGILEEAFPGDLAHCIGDTSEIEVHLEKAINDFKIETFDSIKSGIKEIGIIVQAIPSLLKDCKIEENDLKKLAEMAVIFTHPLTLALRVGKNILVNGVDIYDKISKGLTLYQSADYNGSGRQFGMALAEVFLKTSS
;
A
#
# COMPACT_ATOMS: atom_id res chain seq x y z
N MET A 1 -13.02 -2.54 -5.36
CA MET A 1 -12.00 -2.37 -4.31
C MET A 1 -11.39 -3.68 -3.80
N ILE A 2 -12.09 -4.77 -3.91
CA ILE A 2 -11.53 -6.09 -3.55
C ILE A 2 -10.32 -6.44 -4.41
N SER A 3 -10.40 -6.24 -5.72
CA SER A 3 -9.27 -6.48 -6.63
C SER A 3 -8.05 -5.64 -6.27
N PHE A 4 -8.26 -4.39 -5.89
CA PHE A 4 -7.19 -3.51 -5.44
C PHE A 4 -6.54 -4.06 -4.18
N ALA A 5 -7.36 -4.48 -3.19
CA ALA A 5 -6.86 -5.05 -1.94
C ALA A 5 -6.04 -6.32 -2.18
N GLU A 6 -6.50 -7.20 -3.08
CA GLU A 6 -5.75 -8.40 -3.46
C GLU A 6 -4.38 -8.05 -4.06
N GLY A 7 -4.35 -7.09 -4.97
CA GLY A 7 -3.12 -6.61 -5.58
C GLY A 7 -2.18 -6.00 -4.56
N LEU A 8 -2.72 -5.15 -3.68
CA LEU A 8 -1.94 -4.50 -2.62
C LEU A 8 -1.27 -5.54 -1.71
N LEU A 9 -2.03 -6.54 -1.27
CA LEU A 9 -1.50 -7.62 -0.44
C LEU A 9 -0.42 -8.42 -1.18
N TYR A 10 -0.65 -8.73 -2.45
CA TYR A 10 0.36 -9.42 -3.26
C TYR A 10 1.66 -8.61 -3.35
N GLY A 11 1.55 -7.32 -3.61
CA GLY A 11 2.71 -6.44 -3.73
C GLY A 11 3.51 -6.33 -2.43
N ILE A 12 2.83 -6.31 -1.29
CA ILE A 12 3.47 -6.22 0.02
C ILE A 12 4.07 -7.56 0.45
N LEU A 13 3.29 -8.63 0.33
CA LEU A 13 3.66 -9.95 0.86
C LEU A 13 4.48 -10.79 -0.12
N GLU A 14 4.51 -10.39 -1.39
CA GLU A 14 5.20 -11.10 -2.48
C GLU A 14 4.68 -12.51 -2.73
N GLU A 15 3.42 -12.78 -2.33
CA GLU A 15 2.76 -14.05 -2.56
C GLU A 15 1.26 -13.85 -2.79
N ALA A 16 0.65 -14.76 -3.54
CA ALA A 16 -0.78 -14.70 -3.80
C ALA A 16 -1.56 -14.97 -2.50
N PHE A 17 -2.67 -14.23 -2.33
CA PHE A 17 -3.54 -14.44 -1.18
C PHE A 17 -4.16 -15.84 -1.25
N PRO A 18 -4.02 -16.66 -0.18
CA PRO A 18 -4.45 -18.06 -0.22
C PRO A 18 -5.96 -18.23 0.04
N GLY A 19 -6.81 -17.77 -0.81
CA GLY A 19 -8.24 -17.93 -0.63
C GLY A 19 -9.03 -16.93 -1.43
N ASP A 20 -10.34 -16.96 -1.24
CA ASP A 20 -11.24 -16.05 -1.92
C ASP A 20 -11.51 -14.84 -1.03
N LEU A 21 -10.76 -13.78 -1.26
CA LEU A 21 -10.85 -12.55 -0.49
C LEU A 21 -12.27 -11.97 -0.53
N ALA A 22 -12.96 -12.10 -1.65
CA ALA A 22 -14.32 -11.57 -1.82
C ALA A 22 -15.32 -12.15 -0.81
N HIS A 23 -15.09 -13.39 -0.34
CA HIS A 23 -15.99 -14.06 0.58
C HIS A 23 -15.70 -13.78 2.06
N CYS A 24 -14.55 -13.21 2.39
CA CYS A 24 -14.16 -13.04 3.79
C CYS A 24 -13.83 -11.60 4.17
N ILE A 25 -13.50 -10.73 3.22
CA ILE A 25 -13.12 -9.35 3.51
C ILE A 25 -14.32 -8.56 4.04
N GLY A 26 -14.07 -7.67 5.01
CA GLY A 26 -15.08 -6.76 5.53
C GLY A 26 -15.39 -5.60 4.58
N ASP A 27 -15.96 -4.52 5.12
CA ASP A 27 -16.37 -3.35 4.35
C ASP A 27 -15.16 -2.62 3.79
N THR A 28 -15.09 -2.48 2.45
CA THR A 28 -13.98 -1.85 1.74
C THR A 28 -14.18 -0.37 1.44
N SER A 29 -15.22 0.25 1.99
CA SER A 29 -15.50 1.68 1.70
C SER A 29 -14.36 2.61 2.13
N GLU A 30 -13.69 2.31 3.22
CA GLU A 30 -12.54 3.09 3.68
C GLU A 30 -11.35 2.97 2.72
N ILE A 31 -11.14 1.78 2.14
CA ILE A 31 -10.12 1.58 1.11
C ILE A 31 -10.39 2.52 -0.07
N GLU A 32 -11.62 2.58 -0.52
CA GLU A 32 -12.02 3.42 -1.66
C GLU A 32 -11.75 4.89 -1.40
N VAL A 33 -12.14 5.40 -0.23
CA VAL A 33 -11.96 6.81 0.14
C VAL A 33 -10.47 7.19 0.14
N HIS A 34 -9.64 6.40 0.79
CA HIS A 34 -8.21 6.70 0.87
C HIS A 34 -7.46 6.45 -0.43
N LEU A 35 -7.92 5.51 -1.25
CA LEU A 35 -7.36 5.29 -2.58
C LEU A 35 -7.60 6.50 -3.49
N GLU A 36 -8.81 7.05 -3.48
CA GLU A 36 -9.09 8.27 -4.25
C GLU A 36 -8.18 9.43 -3.84
N LYS A 37 -7.96 9.61 -2.55
CA LYS A 37 -7.04 10.63 -2.03
C LYS A 37 -5.62 10.39 -2.50
N ALA A 38 -5.16 9.14 -2.44
CA ALA A 38 -3.82 8.77 -2.89
C ALA A 38 -3.64 9.05 -4.38
N ILE A 39 -4.60 8.67 -5.21
CA ILE A 39 -4.55 8.90 -6.65
C ILE A 39 -4.46 10.39 -6.95
N ASN A 40 -5.27 11.21 -6.29
CA ASN A 40 -5.22 12.65 -6.47
C ASN A 40 -3.87 13.24 -6.06
N ASP A 41 -3.29 12.77 -4.96
CA ASP A 41 -1.97 13.18 -4.51
C ASP A 41 -0.88 12.80 -5.51
N PHE A 42 -0.90 11.56 -6.02
CA PHE A 42 0.11 11.09 -6.97
C PHE A 42 0.07 11.85 -8.30
N LYS A 43 -1.10 12.31 -8.72
CA LYS A 43 -1.25 13.10 -9.96
C LYS A 43 -0.52 14.44 -9.91
N ILE A 44 -0.30 14.99 -8.72
CA ILE A 44 0.37 16.29 -8.55
C ILE A 44 1.88 16.18 -8.81
N GLU A 45 2.48 15.02 -8.57
CA GLU A 45 3.88 14.69 -8.89
C GLU A 45 4.95 15.52 -8.16
N THR A 46 4.60 16.23 -7.08
CA THR A 46 5.60 16.87 -6.22
C THR A 46 6.08 15.89 -5.15
N PHE A 47 7.25 16.15 -4.55
CA PHE A 47 7.76 15.34 -3.44
C PHE A 47 6.74 15.23 -2.30
N ASP A 48 6.17 16.37 -1.89
CA ASP A 48 5.20 16.40 -0.80
C ASP A 48 3.90 15.65 -1.17
N SER A 49 3.45 15.77 -2.40
CA SER A 49 2.24 15.06 -2.85
C SER A 49 2.46 13.55 -2.94
N ILE A 50 3.63 13.11 -3.40
CA ILE A 50 3.99 11.69 -3.43
C ILE A 50 4.04 11.13 -2.01
N LYS A 51 4.65 11.87 -1.08
CA LYS A 51 4.70 11.50 0.34
C LYS A 51 3.30 11.39 0.94
N SER A 52 2.42 12.34 0.63
CA SER A 52 1.03 12.33 1.07
C SER A 52 0.27 11.12 0.51
N GLY A 53 0.47 10.80 -0.76
CA GLY A 53 -0.15 9.63 -1.40
C GLY A 53 0.31 8.33 -0.76
N ILE A 54 1.61 8.20 -0.47
CA ILE A 54 2.16 7.03 0.24
C ILE A 54 1.50 6.90 1.61
N LYS A 55 1.31 8.00 2.33
CA LYS A 55 0.63 8.00 3.62
C LYS A 55 -0.80 7.50 3.50
N GLU A 56 -1.54 7.93 2.46
CA GLU A 56 -2.92 7.47 2.24
C GLU A 56 -2.98 5.97 1.96
N ILE A 57 -2.08 5.44 1.14
CA ILE A 57 -2.00 3.99 0.93
C ILE A 57 -1.64 3.28 2.24
N GLY A 58 -0.78 3.89 3.05
CA GLY A 58 -0.44 3.38 4.37
C GLY A 58 -1.63 3.27 5.32
N ILE A 59 -2.55 4.24 5.27
CA ILE A 59 -3.79 4.17 6.05
C ILE A 59 -4.63 2.98 5.61
N ILE A 60 -4.66 2.68 4.31
CA ILE A 60 -5.32 1.48 3.79
C ILE A 60 -4.68 0.22 4.40
N VAL A 61 -3.35 0.13 4.39
CA VAL A 61 -2.63 -1.01 4.98
C VAL A 61 -2.97 -1.15 6.46
N GLN A 62 -3.06 -0.05 7.18
CA GLN A 62 -3.41 -0.04 8.60
C GLN A 62 -4.81 -0.61 8.85
N ALA A 63 -5.75 -0.39 7.93
CA ALA A 63 -7.12 -0.88 8.04
C ALA A 63 -7.26 -2.37 7.66
N ILE A 64 -6.36 -2.90 6.83
CA ILE A 64 -6.48 -4.25 6.26
C ILE A 64 -6.56 -5.36 7.32
N PRO A 65 -5.73 -5.41 8.37
CA PRO A 65 -5.82 -6.51 9.35
C PRO A 65 -7.22 -6.68 9.93
N SER A 66 -7.90 -5.58 10.23
CA SER A 66 -9.27 -5.60 10.73
C SER A 66 -10.26 -6.14 9.71
N LEU A 67 -10.05 -5.82 8.43
CA LEU A 67 -10.90 -6.30 7.34
C LEU A 67 -10.71 -7.79 7.04
N LEU A 68 -9.56 -8.34 7.40
CA LEU A 68 -9.19 -9.73 7.12
C LEU A 68 -9.44 -10.67 8.29
N LYS A 69 -10.06 -10.22 9.38
CA LYS A 69 -10.21 -11.06 10.58
C LYS A 69 -10.99 -12.36 10.33
N ASP A 70 -11.89 -12.36 9.34
CA ASP A 70 -12.66 -13.55 8.96
C ASP A 70 -12.02 -14.34 7.82
N CYS A 71 -10.84 -13.91 7.37
CA CYS A 71 -10.07 -14.58 6.34
C CYS A 71 -9.01 -15.48 6.97
N LYS A 72 -8.71 -16.57 6.28
CA LYS A 72 -7.60 -17.44 6.69
C LYS A 72 -6.30 -16.86 6.15
N ILE A 73 -5.56 -16.16 6.98
CA ILE A 73 -4.28 -15.56 6.62
C ILE A 73 -3.22 -16.07 7.59
N GLU A 74 -2.01 -16.28 7.09
CA GLU A 74 -0.90 -16.74 7.92
C GLU A 74 -0.51 -15.70 8.95
N GLU A 75 -0.17 -16.16 10.15
CA GLU A 75 0.22 -15.30 11.27
C GLU A 75 1.41 -14.41 10.92
N ASN A 76 2.38 -14.92 10.18
CA ASN A 76 3.54 -14.15 9.75
C ASN A 76 3.16 -12.99 8.83
N ASP A 77 2.19 -13.21 7.95
CA ASP A 77 1.69 -12.16 7.05
C ASP A 77 0.95 -11.07 7.81
N LEU A 78 0.12 -11.46 8.79
CA LEU A 78 -0.55 -10.50 9.67
C LEU A 78 0.47 -9.67 10.46
N LYS A 79 1.53 -10.29 10.96
CA LYS A 79 2.62 -9.62 11.65
C LYS A 79 3.29 -8.58 10.77
N LYS A 80 3.60 -8.96 9.53
CA LYS A 80 4.24 -8.07 8.56
C LYS A 80 3.38 -6.82 8.29
N LEU A 81 2.07 -7.03 8.09
CA LEU A 81 1.12 -5.93 7.89
C LEU A 81 1.02 -5.05 9.14
N ALA A 82 0.99 -5.66 10.34
CA ALA A 82 0.92 -4.92 11.59
C ALA A 82 2.18 -4.09 11.83
N GLU A 83 3.35 -4.62 11.51
CA GLU A 83 4.61 -3.89 11.63
C GLU A 83 4.65 -2.67 10.70
N MET A 84 4.17 -2.82 9.47
CA MET A 84 4.03 -1.69 8.56
C MET A 84 3.06 -0.66 9.13
N ALA A 85 1.92 -1.10 9.63
CA ALA A 85 0.89 -0.22 10.17
C ALA A 85 1.39 0.63 11.34
N VAL A 86 2.21 0.06 12.21
CA VAL A 86 2.79 0.79 13.36
C VAL A 86 3.59 2.01 12.90
N ILE A 87 4.30 1.92 11.78
CA ILE A 87 5.09 3.03 11.26
C ILE A 87 4.22 4.25 10.94
N PHE A 88 2.98 4.01 10.49
CA PHE A 88 2.05 5.09 10.15
C PHE A 88 1.45 5.80 11.36
N THR A 89 1.57 5.22 12.56
CA THR A 89 1.09 5.86 13.78
C THR A 89 2.11 6.87 14.33
N HIS A 90 3.32 6.90 13.79
CA HIS A 90 4.40 7.79 14.23
C HIS A 90 4.81 8.73 13.10
N PRO A 91 4.21 9.93 13.00
CA PRO A 91 4.44 10.85 11.87
C PRO A 91 5.90 11.18 11.61
N LEU A 92 6.70 11.31 12.65
CA LEU A 92 8.12 11.62 12.50
C LEU A 92 8.89 10.45 11.88
N THR A 93 8.65 9.24 12.36
CA THR A 93 9.26 8.02 11.81
C THR A 93 8.85 7.83 10.35
N LEU A 94 7.58 8.04 10.05
CA LEU A 94 7.06 7.98 8.69
C LEU A 94 7.79 8.98 7.78
N ALA A 95 7.89 10.24 8.19
CA ALA A 95 8.55 11.28 7.41
C ALA A 95 10.02 10.94 7.13
N LEU A 96 10.73 10.45 8.14
CA LEU A 96 12.14 10.06 8.00
C LEU A 96 12.31 8.87 7.07
N ARG A 97 11.47 7.84 7.21
CA ARG A 97 11.56 6.66 6.35
C ARG A 97 11.22 6.96 4.90
N VAL A 98 10.14 7.68 4.66
CA VAL A 98 9.76 8.07 3.30
C VAL A 98 10.85 8.92 2.67
N GLY A 99 11.35 9.93 3.39
CA GLY A 99 12.41 10.80 2.88
C GLY A 99 13.68 10.04 2.56
N LYS A 100 14.14 9.18 3.47
CA LYS A 100 15.35 8.38 3.28
C LYS A 100 15.22 7.43 2.09
N ASN A 101 14.08 6.75 1.97
CA ASN A 101 13.88 5.78 0.89
C ASN A 101 13.75 6.43 -0.47
N ILE A 102 13.12 7.57 -0.54
CA ILE A 102 13.02 8.31 -1.80
C ILE A 102 14.41 8.77 -2.24
N LEU A 103 15.28 9.13 -1.30
CA LEU A 103 16.66 9.49 -1.65
C LEU A 103 17.47 8.31 -2.18
N VAL A 104 17.26 7.12 -1.62
CA VAL A 104 18.05 5.92 -1.98
C VAL A 104 17.42 5.16 -3.14
N ASN A 105 16.10 4.99 -3.13
CA ASN A 105 15.37 4.17 -4.09
C ASN A 105 14.34 4.96 -4.89
N GLY A 106 14.49 6.29 -4.96
CA GLY A 106 13.49 7.19 -5.52
C GLY A 106 13.03 6.85 -6.92
N VAL A 107 13.96 6.52 -7.80
CA VAL A 107 13.62 6.22 -9.21
C VAL A 107 12.70 4.99 -9.29
N ASP A 108 13.02 3.96 -8.53
CA ASP A 108 12.25 2.72 -8.54
C ASP A 108 10.87 2.91 -7.88
N ILE A 109 10.84 3.66 -6.77
CA ILE A 109 9.58 3.98 -6.09
C ILE A 109 8.67 4.81 -6.98
N TYR A 110 9.19 5.86 -7.61
CA TYR A 110 8.42 6.70 -8.53
C TYR A 110 7.94 5.91 -9.74
N ASP A 111 8.75 5.00 -10.27
CA ASP A 111 8.37 4.14 -11.38
C ASP A 111 7.17 3.26 -11.03
N LYS A 112 7.19 2.65 -9.86
CA LYS A 112 6.09 1.82 -9.39
C LYS A 112 4.82 2.63 -9.14
N ILE A 113 4.94 3.82 -8.55
CA ILE A 113 3.80 4.72 -8.34
C ILE A 113 3.21 5.13 -9.68
N SER A 114 4.04 5.49 -10.66
CA SER A 114 3.60 5.86 -12.00
C SER A 114 2.86 4.72 -12.69
N LYS A 115 3.40 3.50 -12.61
CA LYS A 115 2.74 2.30 -13.16
C LYS A 115 1.42 2.03 -12.46
N GLY A 116 1.38 2.14 -11.14
CA GLY A 116 0.14 1.96 -10.37
C GLY A 116 -0.93 2.96 -10.77
N LEU A 117 -0.55 4.22 -10.98
CA LEU A 117 -1.46 5.27 -11.43
C LEU A 117 -2.02 4.97 -12.83
N THR A 118 -1.16 4.58 -13.76
CA THR A 118 -1.57 4.23 -15.12
C THR A 118 -2.53 3.04 -15.13
N LEU A 119 -2.24 2.02 -14.35
CA LEU A 119 -3.10 0.84 -14.25
C LEU A 119 -4.45 1.18 -13.61
N TYR A 120 -4.46 2.05 -12.61
CA TYR A 120 -5.71 2.53 -12.03
C TYR A 120 -6.57 3.25 -13.07
N GLN A 121 -5.98 4.10 -13.87
CA GLN A 121 -6.68 4.83 -14.93
C GLN A 121 -7.24 3.91 -16.01
N SER A 122 -6.59 2.75 -16.20
CA SER A 122 -7.05 1.71 -17.15
C SER A 122 -8.03 0.72 -16.50
N ALA A 123 -8.46 0.98 -15.28
CA ALA A 123 -9.35 0.11 -14.48
C ALA A 123 -8.74 -1.27 -14.16
N ASP A 124 -7.43 -1.42 -14.23
CA ASP A 124 -6.73 -2.60 -13.73
C ASP A 124 -6.39 -2.38 -12.26
N TYR A 125 -7.38 -2.58 -11.39
CA TYR A 125 -7.24 -2.29 -9.96
C TYR A 125 -6.32 -3.27 -9.25
N ASN A 126 -6.31 -4.53 -9.67
CA ASN A 126 -5.38 -5.52 -9.11
C ASN A 126 -3.93 -5.15 -9.43
N GLY A 127 -3.64 -4.83 -10.69
CA GLY A 127 -2.30 -4.40 -11.09
C GLY A 127 -1.87 -3.12 -10.40
N SER A 128 -2.79 -2.15 -10.28
CA SER A 128 -2.54 -0.90 -9.56
C SER A 128 -2.17 -1.16 -8.10
N GLY A 129 -2.97 -1.97 -7.42
CA GLY A 129 -2.70 -2.34 -6.02
C GLY A 129 -1.35 -3.03 -5.87
N ARG A 130 -0.99 -3.92 -6.79
CA ARG A 130 0.28 -4.62 -6.78
C ARG A 130 1.46 -3.64 -6.86
N GLN A 131 1.41 -2.66 -7.76
CA GLN A 131 2.48 -1.68 -7.91
C GLN A 131 2.60 -0.79 -6.67
N PHE A 132 1.49 -0.31 -6.12
CA PHE A 132 1.50 0.49 -4.90
C PHE A 132 2.00 -0.34 -3.70
N GLY A 133 1.59 -1.60 -3.61
CA GLY A 133 2.06 -2.50 -2.55
C GLY A 133 3.57 -2.71 -2.61
N MET A 134 4.12 -2.90 -3.80
CA MET A 134 5.57 -3.03 -4.01
C MET A 134 6.30 -1.74 -3.62
N ALA A 135 5.76 -0.58 -3.99
CA ALA A 135 6.34 0.71 -3.59
C ALA A 135 6.37 0.86 -2.07
N LEU A 136 5.27 0.52 -1.39
CA LEU A 136 5.21 0.56 0.06
C LEU A 136 6.22 -0.41 0.71
N ALA A 137 6.33 -1.61 0.18
CA ALA A 137 7.31 -2.58 0.68
C ALA A 137 8.73 -2.02 0.60
N GLU A 138 9.07 -1.32 -0.47
CA GLU A 138 10.37 -0.66 -0.58
C GLU A 138 10.56 0.41 0.47
N VAL A 139 9.51 1.22 0.72
CA VAL A 139 9.59 2.29 1.71
C VAL A 139 9.75 1.76 3.14
N PHE A 140 9.04 0.66 3.48
CA PHE A 140 8.90 0.24 4.87
C PHE A 140 9.63 -1.04 5.23
N LEU A 141 9.86 -1.95 4.27
CA LEU A 141 10.41 -3.27 4.55
C LEU A 141 11.84 -3.45 4.06
N LYS A 142 12.26 -2.72 3.05
CA LYS A 142 13.59 -2.85 2.44
C LYS A 142 14.59 -1.82 2.92
N THR A 143 14.22 -0.99 3.86
CA THR A 143 15.15 -0.11 4.52
C THR A 143 15.82 -0.81 5.66
N SER A 144 16.80 -1.52 5.38
CA SER A 144 17.72 -1.88 6.41
C SER A 144 18.82 -0.83 6.47
N SER A 145 18.99 -0.30 7.61
CA SER A 145 20.09 0.60 7.97
C SER A 145 20.24 1.77 7.03
#